data_cfa2b209598a9fa1c8bb991a5b64e211
#
_entry.id   cfa2b209598a9fa1c8bb991a5b64e211
#
_cell.length_a   1.000
_cell.length_b   1.000
_cell.length_c   1.000
_cell.angle_alpha   90.00
_cell.angle_beta   90.00
_cell.angle_gamma   90.00
#
_symmetry.space_group_name_H-M   'P 1'
#
loop_
_entity.id
_entity.type
_entity.pdbx_description
1 polymer ?
#
loop_
_entity_poly.entity_id
_entity_poly.type
_entity_poly.pdbx_seq_one_letter_code
_entity_poly.pdbx_strand_id
1 'polypeptide(L)'
;MKIGRCIAAIGALVALTSCATAQTPSTSAGEYLSGRLAAGLNDIDAAARSYGAAVAANPDDIDIVRSAFLFYVAAGEIEASAPYARTLIAAGEDKGLASLTLALIDLKHGDLHAARDRAKGEFAEPLANSAAFIAGAWIEAEIAGPAAGVSAFDLGKDVFTGFNPTFKAMLLEERGDIETAGAAHQISVASFGGPIGRAAYGAFLERHGEEGAARDYYLQLKKEGGASRRLALAGLARLEKGRPSTEFTNVAARDGVAMALYLFAGNLIQQSAEEMQRASEAGFRITERPFNLPLALSELAVYLDPDLADARRLIGSIHNIYGNYDAARAAFAAVKPSSAQFEQAQIEIANSLAAEDKIDAAIATLKSAVRRDRDAEDARLTLAGYYTADNRHDEAVKEASRAIARLEEPPPVDAWRHYITRAASLLELDRFDDAERDLKKAVEIAPEEPVALNYLGYSWAERGINLDEAFSLIEKAVALRPQSGAIIDSLGWAHYQRGEFEEALPHLEKAAALEPADPTVTDHLGDVYWRLGRKTEARFQWERALELDPKDQARAMIEKKLESGLDPVAPQ
;
A
#
# COMPACT_ATOMS: atom_id res chain seq x y z
N MET A 1 -22.43 20.82 -4.05
CA MET A 1 -22.03 21.91 -4.97
C MET A 1 -21.84 23.23 -4.19
N LYS A 2 -20.70 23.40 -3.46
CA LYS A 2 -20.22 24.71 -2.93
C LYS A 2 -19.00 24.57 -1.99
N ILE A 3 -18.05 23.65 -2.28
CA ILE A 3 -16.67 23.72 -1.74
C ILE A 3 -15.74 24.48 -2.72
N GLY A 4 -16.27 24.93 -3.85
CA GLY A 4 -15.56 25.68 -4.89
C GLY A 4 -15.32 27.17 -4.63
N ARG A 5 -15.52 27.70 -3.42
CA ARG A 5 -15.41 29.14 -3.19
C ARG A 5 -14.24 29.63 -2.30
N CYS A 6 -13.53 28.74 -1.61
CA CYS A 6 -12.33 29.14 -0.86
C CYS A 6 -11.00 28.88 -1.59
N ILE A 7 -11.00 28.10 -2.67
CA ILE A 7 -9.77 27.87 -3.50
C ILE A 7 -9.68 28.91 -4.64
N ALA A 8 -10.79 29.61 -4.98
CA ALA A 8 -10.81 30.62 -6.03
C ALA A 8 -10.09 31.95 -5.68
N ALA A 9 -9.69 32.16 -4.44
CA ALA A 9 -8.99 33.39 -4.03
C ALA A 9 -7.46 33.31 -4.16
N ILE A 10 -6.90 32.11 -4.32
CA ILE A 10 -5.45 31.92 -4.57
C ILE A 10 -5.17 31.71 -6.07
N GLY A 11 -6.15 31.22 -6.83
CA GLY A 11 -6.03 31.04 -8.30
C GLY A 11 -6.15 32.32 -9.14
N ALA A 12 -6.64 33.41 -8.58
CA ALA A 12 -6.84 34.68 -9.32
C ALA A 12 -5.57 35.56 -9.40
N LEU A 13 -4.45 35.18 -8.77
CA LEU A 13 -3.18 35.90 -8.86
C LEU A 13 -2.19 35.31 -9.88
N VAL A 14 -2.54 34.23 -10.57
CA VAL A 14 -1.69 33.58 -11.59
C VAL A 14 -2.19 33.75 -13.02
N ALA A 15 -3.38 34.35 -13.24
CA ALA A 15 -4.01 34.44 -14.57
C ALA A 15 -3.87 35.81 -15.26
N LEU A 16 -2.90 36.64 -14.87
CA LEU A 16 -2.61 37.92 -15.54
C LEU A 16 -1.12 38.08 -15.77
N THR A 17 -0.52 37.31 -16.67
CA THR A 17 0.64 37.76 -17.48
C THR A 17 0.95 36.74 -18.58
N SER A 18 0.09 36.61 -19.59
CA SER A 18 0.53 36.21 -20.92
C SER A 18 0.97 37.48 -21.69
N CYS A 19 2.03 38.08 -21.24
CA CYS A 19 2.86 38.97 -22.06
C CYS A 19 4.21 38.28 -22.21
N ALA A 20 4.64 38.06 -23.43
CA ALA A 20 5.99 37.62 -23.78
C ALA A 20 6.99 38.60 -23.14
N THR A 21 7.47 38.27 -21.96
CA THR A 21 8.60 38.94 -21.33
C THR A 21 9.79 38.01 -21.43
N ALA A 22 10.90 38.59 -21.94
CA ALA A 22 12.21 37.97 -21.85
C ALA A 22 12.34 37.31 -20.46
N GLN A 23 12.66 36.00 -20.42
CA GLN A 23 12.97 35.31 -19.18
C GLN A 23 14.09 36.13 -18.49
N THR A 24 13.75 36.82 -17.42
CA THR A 24 14.77 37.27 -16.47
C THR A 24 15.45 36.00 -15.99
N PRO A 25 16.79 35.92 -15.99
CA PRO A 25 17.47 34.75 -15.45
C PRO A 25 16.96 34.52 -14.04
N SER A 26 16.38 33.34 -13.81
CA SER A 26 15.91 32.92 -12.49
C SER A 26 17.11 33.02 -11.53
N THR A 27 16.91 33.62 -10.39
CA THR A 27 17.97 33.69 -9.38
C THR A 27 18.10 32.34 -8.71
N SER A 28 19.30 31.92 -8.32
CA SER A 28 19.55 30.71 -7.55
C SER A 28 18.57 30.53 -6.37
N ALA A 29 18.28 31.64 -5.67
CA ALA A 29 17.31 31.65 -4.56
C ALA A 29 15.86 31.35 -5.03
N GLY A 30 15.46 31.88 -6.20
CA GLY A 30 14.13 31.60 -6.77
C GLY A 30 13.96 30.14 -7.15
N GLU A 31 14.94 29.55 -7.81
CA GLU A 31 14.93 28.14 -8.17
C GLU A 31 14.99 27.23 -6.93
N TYR A 32 15.80 27.56 -5.93
CA TYR A 32 15.84 26.84 -4.67
C TYR A 32 14.48 26.85 -3.94
N LEU A 33 13.83 28.02 -3.85
CA LEU A 33 12.51 28.13 -3.23
C LEU A 33 11.44 27.35 -4.03
N SER A 34 11.53 27.37 -5.36
CA SER A 34 10.66 26.55 -6.22
C SER A 34 10.87 25.06 -5.98
N GLY A 35 12.13 24.63 -5.86
CA GLY A 35 12.48 23.25 -5.51
C GLY A 35 11.93 22.82 -4.15
N ARG A 36 12.08 23.69 -3.13
CA ARG A 36 11.51 23.43 -1.79
C ARG A 36 9.99 23.36 -1.81
N LEU A 37 9.33 24.23 -2.57
CA LEU A 37 7.88 24.19 -2.70
C LEU A 37 7.42 22.90 -3.39
N ALA A 38 8.05 22.55 -4.53
CA ALA A 38 7.75 21.32 -5.24
C ALA A 38 7.97 20.08 -4.36
N ALA A 39 9.09 20.03 -3.64
CA ALA A 39 9.37 18.97 -2.66
C ALA A 39 8.30 18.91 -1.55
N GLY A 40 7.87 20.07 -1.04
CA GLY A 40 6.79 20.16 -0.06
C GLY A 40 5.42 19.72 -0.59
N LEU A 41 5.19 19.84 -1.89
CA LEU A 41 3.99 19.37 -2.59
C LEU A 41 4.13 17.94 -3.13
N ASN A 42 5.28 17.28 -2.94
CA ASN A 42 5.69 15.98 -3.50
C ASN A 42 5.73 15.92 -5.04
N ASP A 43 5.85 17.01 -5.71
CA ASP A 43 6.15 17.04 -7.13
C ASP A 43 7.66 16.78 -7.31
N ILE A 44 8.01 15.47 -7.34
CA ILE A 44 9.39 14.99 -7.36
C ILE A 44 10.12 15.50 -8.61
N ASP A 45 9.47 15.45 -9.77
CA ASP A 45 10.03 15.91 -11.04
C ASP A 45 10.29 17.40 -11.07
N ALA A 46 9.34 18.21 -10.58
CA ALA A 46 9.52 19.66 -10.48
C ALA A 46 10.61 20.01 -9.46
N ALA A 47 10.69 19.29 -8.34
CA ALA A 47 11.76 19.46 -7.35
C ALA A 47 13.14 19.16 -7.96
N ALA A 48 13.29 18.05 -8.68
CA ALA A 48 14.52 17.68 -9.37
C ALA A 48 14.96 18.79 -10.35
N ARG A 49 14.07 19.23 -11.24
CA ARG A 49 14.37 20.30 -12.22
C ARG A 49 14.75 21.61 -11.54
N SER A 50 14.00 22.04 -10.52
CA SER A 50 14.25 23.31 -9.85
C SER A 50 15.55 23.31 -9.05
N TYR A 51 15.85 22.22 -8.32
CA TYR A 51 17.14 22.10 -7.64
C TYR A 51 18.29 22.00 -8.63
N GLY A 52 18.13 21.29 -9.76
CA GLY A 52 19.13 21.26 -10.83
C GLY A 52 19.44 22.65 -11.40
N ALA A 53 18.41 23.48 -11.64
CA ALA A 53 18.56 24.87 -12.07
C ALA A 53 19.24 25.74 -10.98
N ALA A 54 18.91 25.52 -9.71
CA ALA A 54 19.55 26.21 -8.59
C ALA A 54 21.05 25.87 -8.48
N VAL A 55 21.45 24.60 -8.68
CA VAL A 55 22.87 24.18 -8.75
C VAL A 55 23.57 24.83 -9.93
N ALA A 56 22.93 24.90 -11.11
CA ALA A 56 23.53 25.56 -12.27
C ALA A 56 23.86 27.03 -12.02
N ALA A 57 23.06 27.71 -11.17
CA ALA A 57 23.27 29.10 -10.78
C ALA A 57 24.25 29.25 -9.59
N ASN A 58 24.41 28.24 -8.74
CA ASN A 58 25.32 28.24 -7.58
C ASN A 58 25.90 26.80 -7.36
N PRO A 59 26.89 26.40 -8.13
CA PRO A 59 27.41 25.03 -8.12
C PRO A 59 28.18 24.66 -6.84
N ASP A 60 28.60 25.63 -6.06
CA ASP A 60 29.41 25.44 -4.83
C ASP A 60 28.54 25.24 -3.58
N ASP A 61 27.21 25.40 -3.68
CA ASP A 61 26.29 25.20 -2.56
C ASP A 61 25.97 23.72 -2.39
N ILE A 62 26.65 23.08 -1.48
CA ILE A 62 26.58 21.63 -1.23
C ILE A 62 25.18 21.19 -0.80
N ASP A 63 24.42 21.99 -0.09
CA ASP A 63 23.07 21.65 0.35
C ASP A 63 22.07 21.63 -0.83
N ILE A 64 22.24 22.53 -1.77
CA ILE A 64 21.48 22.53 -3.03
C ILE A 64 21.89 21.32 -3.88
N VAL A 65 23.20 21.04 -4.00
CA VAL A 65 23.70 19.85 -4.72
C VAL A 65 23.15 18.56 -4.11
N ARG A 66 23.12 18.44 -2.78
CA ARG A 66 22.57 17.28 -2.09
C ARG A 66 21.08 17.12 -2.39
N SER A 67 20.32 18.20 -2.37
CA SER A 67 18.89 18.19 -2.71
C SER A 67 18.69 17.80 -4.18
N ALA A 68 19.43 18.40 -5.11
CA ALA A 68 19.37 18.04 -6.52
C ALA A 68 19.67 16.55 -6.73
N PHE A 69 20.76 16.05 -6.13
CA PHE A 69 21.13 14.64 -6.21
C PHE A 69 19.97 13.72 -5.79
N LEU A 70 19.43 13.92 -4.59
CA LEU A 70 18.37 13.07 -4.04
C LEU A 70 17.11 13.10 -4.93
N PHE A 71 16.67 14.28 -5.35
CA PHE A 71 15.45 14.41 -6.16
C PHE A 71 15.63 13.89 -7.59
N TYR A 72 16.82 14.01 -8.21
CA TYR A 72 17.10 13.36 -9.49
C TYR A 72 17.06 11.83 -9.37
N VAL A 73 17.62 11.27 -8.29
CA VAL A 73 17.53 9.81 -8.06
C VAL A 73 16.08 9.39 -7.80
N ALA A 74 15.33 10.14 -6.98
CA ALA A 74 13.93 9.85 -6.68
C ALA A 74 12.98 10.05 -7.89
N ALA A 75 13.38 10.85 -8.88
CA ALA A 75 12.68 11.00 -10.16
C ALA A 75 13.04 9.91 -11.18
N GLY A 76 13.91 8.95 -10.84
CA GLY A 76 14.40 7.93 -11.77
C GLY A 76 15.44 8.44 -12.79
N GLU A 77 15.86 9.71 -12.68
CA GLU A 77 16.85 10.34 -13.55
C GLU A 77 18.29 10.01 -13.10
N ILE A 78 18.58 8.70 -13.00
CA ILE A 78 19.80 8.18 -12.35
C ILE A 78 21.07 8.68 -13.02
N GLU A 79 21.15 8.62 -14.35
CA GLU A 79 22.32 9.10 -15.09
C GLU A 79 22.52 10.63 -14.93
N ALA A 80 21.43 11.37 -14.91
CA ALA A 80 21.47 12.82 -14.72
C ALA A 80 21.87 13.22 -13.29
N SER A 81 21.72 12.35 -12.31
CA SER A 81 22.16 12.55 -10.92
C SER A 81 23.69 12.44 -10.74
N ALA A 82 24.40 11.78 -11.67
CA ALA A 82 25.83 11.46 -11.56
C ALA A 82 26.75 12.67 -11.37
N PRO A 83 26.56 13.83 -12.02
CA PRO A 83 27.37 15.02 -11.75
C PRO A 83 27.28 15.49 -10.31
N TYR A 84 26.06 15.52 -9.74
CA TYR A 84 25.81 15.91 -8.35
C TYR A 84 26.46 14.91 -7.37
N ALA A 85 26.34 13.61 -7.65
CA ALA A 85 27.00 12.57 -6.87
C ALA A 85 28.53 12.79 -6.82
N ARG A 86 29.18 13.06 -7.97
CA ARG A 86 30.62 13.35 -8.03
C ARG A 86 31.01 14.59 -7.23
N THR A 87 30.19 15.63 -7.26
CA THR A 87 30.43 16.88 -6.49
C THR A 87 30.36 16.58 -4.99
N LEU A 88 29.36 15.83 -4.53
CA LEU A 88 29.23 15.43 -3.11
C LEU A 88 30.43 14.61 -2.62
N ILE A 89 30.90 13.66 -3.42
CA ILE A 89 32.07 12.84 -3.11
C ILE A 89 33.33 13.69 -3.04
N ALA A 90 33.53 14.58 -4.04
CA ALA A 90 34.71 15.45 -4.09
C ALA A 90 34.76 16.46 -2.92
N ALA A 91 33.61 16.88 -2.42
CA ALA A 91 33.48 17.74 -1.25
C ALA A 91 33.64 17.01 0.09
N GLY A 92 33.72 15.67 0.09
CA GLY A 92 33.72 14.86 1.32
C GLY A 92 32.38 14.82 2.06
N GLU A 93 31.29 15.14 1.37
CA GLU A 93 29.94 15.25 1.91
C GLU A 93 29.04 14.05 1.52
N ASP A 94 29.62 13.03 0.87
CA ASP A 94 28.93 11.77 0.59
C ASP A 94 28.86 10.91 1.85
N LYS A 95 27.65 10.58 2.26
CA LYS A 95 27.38 9.63 3.34
C LYS A 95 27.17 8.19 2.88
N GLY A 96 27.33 7.95 1.58
CA GLY A 96 27.27 6.64 0.96
C GLY A 96 26.33 6.50 -0.22
N LEU A 97 25.21 7.23 -0.27
CA LEU A 97 24.23 7.10 -1.35
C LEU A 97 24.78 7.56 -2.71
N ALA A 98 25.61 8.62 -2.75
CA ALA A 98 26.19 9.11 -4.00
C ALA A 98 27.22 8.11 -4.56
N SER A 99 28.10 7.57 -3.72
CA SER A 99 29.05 6.51 -4.10
C SER A 99 28.34 5.24 -4.55
N LEU A 100 27.29 4.81 -3.83
CA LEU A 100 26.46 3.68 -4.22
C LEU A 100 25.81 3.92 -5.58
N THR A 101 25.20 5.09 -5.80
CA THR A 101 24.56 5.43 -7.09
C THR A 101 25.56 5.32 -8.26
N LEU A 102 26.78 5.86 -8.11
CA LEU A 102 27.80 5.73 -9.15
C LEU A 102 28.27 4.28 -9.34
N ALA A 103 28.36 3.48 -8.27
CA ALA A 103 28.66 2.06 -8.39
C ALA A 103 27.57 1.31 -9.18
N LEU A 104 26.30 1.67 -8.98
CA LEU A 104 25.18 1.06 -9.72
C LEU A 104 25.14 1.51 -11.19
N ILE A 105 25.54 2.73 -11.49
CA ILE A 105 25.73 3.20 -12.88
C ILE A 105 26.83 2.39 -13.56
N ASP A 106 28.01 2.22 -12.92
CA ASP A 106 29.10 1.41 -13.45
C ASP A 106 28.66 -0.05 -13.66
N LEU A 107 27.92 -0.64 -12.69
CA LEU A 107 27.35 -1.99 -12.80
C LEU A 107 26.39 -2.12 -13.99
N LYS A 108 25.50 -1.14 -14.17
CA LYS A 108 24.55 -1.12 -15.31
C LYS A 108 25.25 -1.08 -16.65
N HIS A 109 26.38 -0.37 -16.73
CA HIS A 109 27.20 -0.28 -17.95
C HIS A 109 28.15 -1.47 -18.13
N GLY A 110 28.23 -2.40 -17.17
CA GLY A 110 29.06 -3.59 -17.21
C GLY A 110 30.51 -3.35 -16.79
N ASP A 111 30.84 -2.17 -16.22
CA ASP A 111 32.17 -1.94 -15.62
C ASP A 111 32.21 -2.50 -14.20
N LEU A 112 32.29 -3.83 -14.10
CA LEU A 112 32.28 -4.56 -12.85
C LEU A 112 33.42 -4.17 -11.92
N HIS A 113 34.60 -3.82 -12.46
CA HIS A 113 35.75 -3.43 -11.65
C HIS A 113 35.56 -2.05 -11.03
N ALA A 114 35.08 -1.06 -11.76
CA ALA A 114 34.77 0.25 -11.23
C ALA A 114 33.63 0.18 -10.20
N ALA A 115 32.56 -0.56 -10.51
CA ALA A 115 31.43 -0.80 -9.60
C ALA A 115 31.89 -1.40 -8.26
N ARG A 116 32.73 -2.45 -8.32
CA ARG A 116 33.31 -3.11 -7.13
C ARG A 116 34.14 -2.15 -6.30
N ASP A 117 35.03 -1.39 -6.93
CA ASP A 117 35.95 -0.51 -6.21
C ASP A 117 35.20 0.63 -5.50
N ARG A 118 34.09 1.12 -6.08
CA ARG A 118 33.19 2.07 -5.40
C ARG A 118 32.38 1.42 -4.29
N ALA A 119 31.90 0.19 -4.47
CA ALA A 119 31.13 -0.54 -3.45
C ALA A 119 31.95 -0.93 -2.21
N LYS A 120 33.30 -0.94 -2.30
CA LYS A 120 34.21 -1.24 -1.17
C LYS A 120 34.43 -0.06 -0.23
N GLY A 121 33.83 1.10 -0.46
CA GLY A 121 33.94 2.25 0.43
C GLY A 121 33.37 2.00 1.82
N GLU A 122 33.91 2.67 2.83
CA GLU A 122 33.25 2.75 4.15
C GLU A 122 32.20 3.85 4.09
N PHE A 123 30.93 3.47 4.20
CA PHE A 123 29.82 4.40 4.14
C PHE A 123 29.35 4.78 5.56
N ALA A 124 29.14 6.07 5.77
CA ALA A 124 28.70 6.58 7.07
C ALA A 124 27.24 6.17 7.39
N GLU A 125 26.41 6.02 6.37
CA GLU A 125 25.03 5.58 6.56
C GLU A 125 24.91 4.06 6.54
N PRO A 126 24.34 3.45 7.61
CA PRO A 126 24.22 2.00 7.72
C PRO A 126 23.52 1.33 6.55
N LEU A 127 22.48 1.97 6.00
CA LEU A 127 21.73 1.45 4.86
C LEU A 127 22.58 1.39 3.59
N ALA A 128 23.28 2.50 3.28
CA ALA A 128 24.17 2.56 2.11
C ALA A 128 25.30 1.56 2.24
N ASN A 129 25.82 1.37 3.44
CA ASN A 129 26.85 0.38 3.74
C ASN A 129 26.36 -1.05 3.48
N SER A 130 25.15 -1.40 3.95
CA SER A 130 24.57 -2.72 3.73
C SER A 130 24.22 -2.96 2.25
N ALA A 131 23.69 -1.97 1.56
CA ALA A 131 23.40 -2.06 0.13
C ALA A 131 24.68 -2.24 -0.72
N ALA A 132 25.73 -1.48 -0.39
CA ALA A 132 27.03 -1.59 -1.05
C ALA A 132 27.72 -2.93 -0.75
N PHE A 133 27.56 -3.44 0.47
CA PHE A 133 28.07 -4.75 0.87
C PHE A 133 27.43 -5.88 0.03
N ILE A 134 26.09 -5.89 -0.07
CA ILE A 134 25.38 -6.87 -0.90
C ILE A 134 25.76 -6.71 -2.38
N ALA A 135 25.83 -5.46 -2.88
CA ALA A 135 26.26 -5.19 -4.25
C ALA A 135 27.69 -5.71 -4.51
N GLY A 136 28.61 -5.46 -3.59
CA GLY A 136 29.99 -5.97 -3.66
C GLY A 136 30.05 -7.49 -3.74
N ALA A 137 29.27 -8.21 -2.93
CA ALA A 137 29.22 -9.66 -2.96
C ALA A 137 28.68 -10.22 -4.30
N TRP A 138 27.63 -9.62 -4.86
CA TRP A 138 27.10 -9.98 -6.17
C TRP A 138 28.09 -9.67 -7.30
N ILE A 139 28.75 -8.51 -7.25
CA ILE A 139 29.77 -8.13 -8.24
C ILE A 139 30.97 -9.08 -8.19
N GLU A 140 31.44 -9.45 -7.00
CA GLU A 140 32.51 -10.45 -6.84
C GLU A 140 32.07 -11.84 -7.38
N ALA A 141 30.80 -12.22 -7.20
CA ALA A 141 30.27 -13.45 -7.79
C ALA A 141 30.30 -13.42 -9.32
N GLU A 142 29.97 -12.29 -9.93
CA GLU A 142 29.98 -12.15 -11.39
C GLU A 142 31.41 -12.08 -11.97
N ILE A 143 32.36 -11.46 -11.23
CA ILE A 143 33.78 -11.38 -11.66
C ILE A 143 34.52 -12.72 -11.51
N ALA A 144 34.34 -13.39 -10.35
CA ALA A 144 35.20 -14.52 -9.95
C ALA A 144 34.41 -15.81 -9.61
N GLY A 145 33.11 -15.82 -9.87
CA GLY A 145 32.21 -16.94 -9.65
C GLY A 145 31.50 -16.92 -8.28
N PRO A 146 30.45 -17.77 -8.12
CA PRO A 146 29.61 -17.77 -6.92
C PRO A 146 30.36 -17.98 -5.60
N ALA A 147 31.45 -18.75 -5.63
CA ALA A 147 32.29 -18.96 -4.44
C ALA A 147 32.93 -17.68 -3.91
N ALA A 148 33.32 -16.74 -4.78
CA ALA A 148 33.86 -15.44 -4.38
C ALA A 148 32.78 -14.58 -3.70
N GLY A 149 31.57 -14.55 -4.26
CA GLY A 149 30.42 -13.85 -3.67
C GLY A 149 30.05 -14.41 -2.28
N VAL A 150 29.99 -15.73 -2.13
CA VAL A 150 29.75 -16.38 -0.83
C VAL A 150 30.83 -15.97 0.18
N SER A 151 32.10 -16.01 -0.23
CA SER A 151 33.22 -15.59 0.63
C SER A 151 33.12 -14.12 1.03
N ALA A 152 32.65 -13.25 0.14
CA ALA A 152 32.40 -11.84 0.45
C ALA A 152 31.33 -11.69 1.55
N PHE A 153 30.24 -12.46 1.48
CA PHE A 153 29.23 -12.50 2.55
C PHE A 153 29.80 -13.01 3.89
N ASP A 154 30.72 -13.98 3.89
CA ASP A 154 31.32 -14.54 5.11
C ASP A 154 32.31 -13.59 5.78
N LEU A 155 32.96 -12.73 5.02
CA LEU A 155 33.98 -11.78 5.53
C LEU A 155 33.36 -10.47 6.04
N GLY A 156 32.12 -10.16 5.66
CA GLY A 156 31.47 -8.91 5.99
C GLY A 156 31.00 -8.83 7.44
N LYS A 157 31.23 -7.66 8.06
CA LYS A 157 30.57 -7.28 9.32
C LYS A 157 29.27 -6.59 8.97
N ASP A 158 28.19 -7.31 9.09
CA ASP A 158 26.89 -6.84 8.64
C ASP A 158 26.16 -6.04 9.71
N VAL A 159 25.59 -4.91 9.29
CA VAL A 159 24.72 -4.06 10.12
C VAL A 159 23.23 -4.48 9.97
N PHE A 160 22.85 -5.04 8.81
CA PHE A 160 21.51 -5.55 8.52
C PHE A 160 21.55 -7.06 8.23
N THR A 161 21.78 -7.87 9.26
CA THR A 161 21.98 -9.32 9.15
C THR A 161 20.80 -10.09 8.54
N GLY A 162 19.58 -9.51 8.54
CA GLY A 162 18.36 -10.21 8.17
C GLY A 162 18.18 -10.51 6.67
N PHE A 163 18.77 -9.71 5.76
CA PHE A 163 18.61 -9.90 4.31
C PHE A 163 19.69 -10.77 3.67
N ASN A 164 20.87 -10.82 4.26
CA ASN A 164 22.02 -11.55 3.73
C ASN A 164 21.75 -13.04 3.47
N PRO A 165 21.04 -13.77 4.36
CA PRO A 165 20.74 -15.18 4.12
C PRO A 165 20.03 -15.43 2.79
N THR A 166 19.13 -14.53 2.37
CA THR A 166 18.40 -14.65 1.09
C THR A 166 19.36 -14.66 -0.11
N PHE A 167 20.24 -13.68 -0.16
CA PHE A 167 21.17 -13.52 -1.30
C PHE A 167 22.31 -14.53 -1.26
N LYS A 168 22.81 -14.81 -0.07
CA LYS A 168 23.83 -15.85 0.11
C LYS A 168 23.32 -17.23 -0.29
N ALA A 169 22.04 -17.55 0.02
CA ALA A 169 21.43 -18.81 -0.38
C ALA A 169 21.40 -19.01 -1.89
N MET A 170 21.07 -17.97 -2.65
CA MET A 170 21.09 -18.00 -4.12
C MET A 170 22.49 -18.32 -4.66
N LEU A 171 23.53 -17.65 -4.14
CA LEU A 171 24.92 -17.92 -4.57
C LEU A 171 25.44 -19.29 -4.10
N LEU A 172 25.00 -19.78 -2.95
CA LEU A 172 25.32 -21.14 -2.49
C LEU A 172 24.71 -22.21 -3.40
N GLU A 173 23.46 -21.98 -3.84
CA GLU A 173 22.79 -22.86 -4.81
C GLU A 173 23.55 -22.89 -6.14
N GLU A 174 23.93 -21.74 -6.68
CA GLU A 174 24.72 -21.65 -7.91
C GLU A 174 26.10 -22.32 -7.78
N ARG A 175 26.71 -22.26 -6.61
CA ARG A 175 27.96 -22.96 -6.28
C ARG A 175 27.78 -24.48 -6.21
N GLY A 176 26.55 -24.97 -6.12
CA GLY A 176 26.21 -26.39 -5.93
C GLY A 176 26.27 -26.86 -4.46
N ASP A 177 26.36 -25.98 -3.51
CA ASP A 177 26.31 -26.27 -2.07
C ASP A 177 24.87 -26.28 -1.56
N ILE A 178 24.14 -27.32 -1.97
CA ILE A 178 22.68 -27.39 -1.82
C ILE A 178 22.24 -27.46 -0.35
N GLU A 179 23.01 -28.21 0.48
CA GLU A 179 22.70 -28.34 1.91
C GLU A 179 22.79 -26.99 2.64
N THR A 180 23.91 -26.26 2.45
CA THR A 180 24.10 -24.95 3.05
C THR A 180 23.12 -23.91 2.48
N ALA A 181 22.79 -23.98 1.18
CA ALA A 181 21.79 -23.12 0.54
C ALA A 181 20.42 -23.32 1.19
N GLY A 182 20.00 -24.57 1.39
CA GLY A 182 18.73 -24.88 2.06
C GLY A 182 18.65 -24.33 3.48
N ALA A 183 19.72 -24.46 4.26
CA ALA A 183 19.79 -23.87 5.60
C ALA A 183 19.70 -22.33 5.57
N ALA A 184 20.40 -21.69 4.62
CA ALA A 184 20.36 -20.23 4.46
C ALA A 184 18.97 -19.73 4.04
N HIS A 185 18.26 -20.43 3.16
CA HIS A 185 16.87 -20.13 2.81
C HIS A 185 15.92 -20.24 4.01
N GLN A 186 16.07 -21.27 4.85
CA GLN A 186 15.26 -21.42 6.07
C GLN A 186 15.48 -20.25 7.03
N ILE A 187 16.74 -19.83 7.23
CA ILE A 187 17.06 -18.65 8.04
C ILE A 187 16.44 -17.39 7.43
N SER A 188 16.53 -17.21 6.12
CA SER A 188 15.91 -16.09 5.40
C SER A 188 14.41 -15.99 5.69
N VAL A 189 13.67 -17.07 5.51
CA VAL A 189 12.21 -17.09 5.72
C VAL A 189 11.84 -16.84 7.19
N ALA A 190 12.64 -17.37 8.13
CA ALA A 190 12.39 -17.19 9.56
C ALA A 190 12.68 -15.76 10.06
N SER A 191 13.63 -15.05 9.42
CA SER A 191 14.09 -13.73 9.88
C SER A 191 13.34 -12.59 9.17
N PHE A 192 13.63 -12.40 7.90
CA PHE A 192 13.15 -11.28 7.08
C PHE A 192 12.70 -11.71 5.69
N GLY A 193 12.30 -12.96 5.52
CA GLY A 193 12.08 -13.60 4.23
C GLY A 193 11.35 -12.79 3.17
N GLY A 194 10.53 -11.83 3.55
CA GLY A 194 9.82 -10.96 2.61
C GLY A 194 9.22 -11.71 1.42
N PRO A 195 8.67 -11.04 0.42
CA PRO A 195 8.15 -11.71 -0.76
C PRO A 195 9.23 -12.46 -1.54
N ILE A 196 10.41 -11.86 -1.70
CA ILE A 196 11.54 -12.45 -2.47
C ILE A 196 12.11 -13.69 -1.77
N GLY A 197 12.37 -13.62 -0.46
CA GLY A 197 12.92 -14.76 0.28
C GLY A 197 11.97 -15.96 0.28
N ARG A 198 10.67 -15.72 0.43
CA ARG A 198 9.64 -16.78 0.35
C ARG A 198 9.55 -17.40 -1.04
N ALA A 199 9.60 -16.57 -2.09
CA ALA A 199 9.57 -17.04 -3.46
C ALA A 199 10.84 -17.84 -3.81
N ALA A 200 12.02 -17.33 -3.41
CA ALA A 200 13.30 -17.99 -3.63
C ALA A 200 13.38 -19.35 -2.92
N TYR A 201 12.91 -19.43 -1.66
CA TYR A 201 12.89 -20.71 -0.94
C TYR A 201 11.92 -21.70 -1.58
N GLY A 202 10.73 -21.26 -1.98
CA GLY A 202 9.79 -22.12 -2.70
C GLY A 202 10.37 -22.65 -4.00
N ALA A 203 11.02 -21.80 -4.81
CA ALA A 203 11.69 -22.18 -6.06
C ALA A 203 12.87 -23.13 -5.82
N PHE A 204 13.66 -22.90 -4.75
CA PHE A 204 14.72 -23.81 -4.33
C PHE A 204 14.18 -25.21 -3.99
N LEU A 205 13.09 -25.30 -3.21
CA LEU A 205 12.46 -26.58 -2.86
C LEU A 205 11.92 -27.31 -4.10
N GLU A 206 11.37 -26.60 -5.09
CA GLU A 206 10.93 -27.20 -6.35
C GLU A 206 12.08 -27.87 -7.12
N ARG A 207 13.29 -27.29 -7.06
CA ARG A 207 14.48 -27.81 -7.79
C ARG A 207 15.24 -28.90 -7.05
N HIS A 208 15.35 -28.79 -5.72
CA HIS A 208 16.28 -29.59 -4.92
C HIS A 208 15.61 -30.31 -3.75
N GLY A 209 14.39 -29.96 -3.40
CA GLY A 209 13.64 -30.63 -2.35
C GLY A 209 13.00 -31.92 -2.85
N GLU A 210 12.64 -32.81 -1.94
CA GLU A 210 11.66 -33.84 -2.26
C GLU A 210 10.32 -33.12 -2.62
N GLU A 211 9.60 -33.64 -3.61
CA GLU A 211 8.32 -33.04 -4.07
C GLU A 211 7.36 -32.75 -2.92
N GLY A 212 7.37 -33.58 -1.87
CA GLY A 212 6.60 -33.40 -0.64
C GLY A 212 6.96 -32.10 0.09
N ALA A 213 8.23 -31.76 0.23
CA ALA A 213 8.68 -30.58 0.99
C ALA A 213 8.24 -29.26 0.32
N ALA A 214 8.33 -29.17 -1.01
CA ALA A 214 7.85 -28.01 -1.76
C ALA A 214 6.33 -27.87 -1.64
N ARG A 215 5.59 -28.97 -1.76
CA ARG A 215 4.13 -29.01 -1.62
C ARG A 215 3.69 -28.57 -0.22
N ASP A 216 4.31 -29.09 0.83
CA ASP A 216 3.99 -28.76 2.22
C ASP A 216 4.25 -27.28 2.51
N TYR A 217 5.36 -26.75 2.02
CA TYR A 217 5.68 -25.33 2.14
C TYR A 217 4.61 -24.45 1.49
N TYR A 218 4.22 -24.75 0.25
CA TYR A 218 3.18 -23.99 -0.44
C TYR A 218 1.80 -24.17 0.20
N LEU A 219 1.45 -25.34 0.75
CA LEU A 219 0.22 -25.52 1.49
C LEU A 219 0.18 -24.70 2.79
N GLN A 220 1.34 -24.50 3.42
CA GLN A 220 1.44 -23.59 4.57
C GLN A 220 1.24 -22.13 4.14
N LEU A 221 1.97 -21.65 3.13
CA LEU A 221 1.84 -20.28 2.62
C LEU A 221 0.41 -19.97 2.14
N LYS A 222 -0.26 -20.96 1.57
CA LYS A 222 -1.65 -20.85 1.09
C LYS A 222 -2.62 -20.48 2.22
N LYS A 223 -2.37 -20.95 3.45
CA LYS A 223 -3.20 -20.64 4.64
C LYS A 223 -3.05 -19.19 5.12
N GLU A 224 -1.95 -18.53 4.78
CA GLU A 224 -1.69 -17.16 5.20
C GLU A 224 -2.57 -16.13 4.45
N GLY A 225 -3.12 -16.49 3.28
CA GLY A 225 -3.91 -15.57 2.45
C GLY A 225 -3.07 -14.59 1.61
N GLY A 226 -3.72 -13.68 0.91
CA GLY A 226 -3.11 -12.57 0.19
C GLY A 226 -1.97 -12.96 -0.76
N ALA A 227 -0.85 -12.22 -0.71
CA ALA A 227 0.32 -12.45 -1.57
C ALA A 227 0.97 -13.83 -1.37
N SER A 228 0.99 -14.35 -0.13
CA SER A 228 1.51 -15.70 0.18
C SER A 228 0.66 -16.78 -0.51
N ARG A 229 -0.66 -16.63 -0.50
CA ARG A 229 -1.57 -17.55 -1.20
C ARG A 229 -1.34 -17.54 -2.71
N ARG A 230 -1.18 -16.37 -3.33
CA ARG A 230 -0.88 -16.27 -4.78
C ARG A 230 0.44 -16.96 -5.14
N LEU A 231 1.50 -16.71 -4.38
CA LEU A 231 2.78 -17.41 -4.54
C LEU A 231 2.61 -18.93 -4.42
N ALA A 232 1.87 -19.39 -3.40
CA ALA A 232 1.61 -20.80 -3.16
C ALA A 232 0.85 -21.47 -4.32
N LEU A 233 -0.21 -20.83 -4.82
CA LEU A 233 -1.00 -21.36 -5.94
C LEU A 233 -0.15 -21.48 -7.22
N ALA A 234 0.70 -20.50 -7.51
CA ALA A 234 1.61 -20.55 -8.64
C ALA A 234 2.63 -21.71 -8.50
N GLY A 235 3.19 -21.90 -7.30
CA GLY A 235 4.10 -23.01 -7.00
C GLY A 235 3.43 -24.39 -7.11
N LEU A 236 2.25 -24.56 -6.51
CA LEU A 236 1.48 -25.80 -6.61
C LEU A 236 1.14 -26.15 -8.06
N ALA A 237 0.73 -25.16 -8.87
CA ALA A 237 0.45 -25.38 -10.28
C ALA A 237 1.70 -25.77 -11.10
N ARG A 238 2.91 -25.31 -10.72
CA ARG A 238 4.17 -25.75 -11.33
C ARG A 238 4.50 -27.21 -10.95
N LEU A 239 4.33 -27.55 -9.66
CA LEU A 239 4.53 -28.93 -9.17
C LEU A 239 3.61 -29.92 -9.89
N GLU A 240 2.33 -29.60 -10.08
CA GLU A 240 1.38 -30.45 -10.82
C GLU A 240 1.80 -30.67 -12.28
N LYS A 241 2.45 -29.69 -12.89
CA LYS A 241 2.95 -29.78 -14.27
C LYS A 241 4.36 -30.41 -14.37
N GLY A 242 4.98 -30.75 -13.24
CA GLY A 242 6.36 -31.24 -13.19
C GLY A 242 7.38 -30.25 -13.79
N ARG A 243 7.16 -28.95 -13.62
CA ARG A 243 7.99 -27.88 -14.16
C ARG A 243 8.49 -26.99 -13.02
N PRO A 244 9.63 -27.32 -12.39
CA PRO A 244 10.18 -26.50 -11.31
C PRO A 244 10.51 -25.09 -11.79
N SER A 245 10.43 -24.15 -10.89
CA SER A 245 10.76 -22.74 -11.17
C SER A 245 12.23 -22.58 -11.56
N THR A 246 12.46 -21.79 -12.60
CA THR A 246 13.81 -21.34 -13.00
C THR A 246 14.11 -19.92 -12.46
N GLU A 247 13.19 -19.33 -11.70
CA GLU A 247 13.42 -18.06 -11.02
C GLU A 247 14.55 -18.22 -10.00
N PHE A 248 15.32 -17.16 -9.80
CA PHE A 248 16.44 -17.09 -8.85
C PHE A 248 17.60 -18.05 -9.17
N THR A 249 17.74 -18.52 -10.43
CA THR A 249 18.91 -19.27 -10.91
C THR A 249 19.71 -18.42 -11.88
N ASN A 250 21.04 -18.50 -11.81
CA ASN A 250 21.97 -17.70 -12.66
C ASN A 250 21.62 -16.20 -12.60
N VAL A 251 21.42 -15.70 -11.39
CA VAL A 251 21.04 -14.31 -11.16
C VAL A 251 22.24 -13.40 -11.46
N ALA A 252 22.12 -12.51 -12.44
CA ALA A 252 23.14 -11.51 -12.71
C ALA A 252 23.30 -10.55 -11.51
N ALA A 253 24.52 -10.03 -11.30
CA ALA A 253 24.78 -9.11 -10.17
C ALA A 253 23.80 -7.93 -10.14
N ARG A 254 23.48 -7.33 -11.31
CA ARG A 254 22.52 -6.23 -11.40
C ARG A 254 21.13 -6.61 -10.87
N ASP A 255 20.65 -7.82 -11.14
CA ASP A 255 19.32 -8.29 -10.75
C ASP A 255 19.29 -8.62 -9.25
N GLY A 256 20.36 -9.25 -8.72
CA GLY A 256 20.54 -9.50 -7.30
C GLY A 256 20.61 -8.21 -6.47
N VAL A 257 21.31 -7.21 -6.98
CA VAL A 257 21.39 -5.88 -6.34
C VAL A 257 20.05 -5.14 -6.43
N ALA A 258 19.34 -5.21 -7.56
CA ALA A 258 18.01 -4.63 -7.71
C ALA A 258 17.01 -5.18 -6.67
N MET A 259 17.01 -6.51 -6.47
CA MET A 259 16.20 -7.16 -5.44
C MET A 259 16.55 -6.66 -4.03
N ALA A 260 17.84 -6.49 -3.73
CA ALA A 260 18.28 -5.98 -2.43
C ALA A 260 17.79 -4.54 -2.18
N LEU A 261 17.95 -3.64 -3.16
CA LEU A 261 17.48 -2.25 -3.07
C LEU A 261 15.97 -2.18 -2.85
N TYR A 262 15.19 -3.01 -3.55
CA TYR A 262 13.75 -3.12 -3.33
C TYR A 262 13.42 -3.57 -1.89
N LEU A 263 14.11 -4.59 -1.35
CA LEU A 263 13.88 -5.05 0.03
C LEU A 263 14.22 -3.97 1.06
N PHE A 264 15.31 -3.22 0.84
CA PHE A 264 15.65 -2.08 1.69
C PHE A 264 14.58 -0.97 1.64
N ALA A 265 14.10 -0.64 0.44
CA ALA A 265 13.04 0.35 0.28
C ALA A 265 11.75 -0.06 1.02
N GLY A 266 11.34 -1.32 0.89
CA GLY A 266 10.18 -1.87 1.58
C GLY A 266 10.33 -1.86 3.11
N ASN A 267 11.50 -2.20 3.63
CA ASN A 267 11.79 -2.16 5.07
C ASN A 267 11.72 -0.73 5.61
N LEU A 268 12.28 0.25 4.91
CA LEU A 268 12.20 1.66 5.31
C LEU A 268 10.76 2.18 5.35
N ILE A 269 9.92 1.76 4.41
CA ILE A 269 8.50 2.12 4.43
C ILE A 269 7.81 1.55 5.65
N GLN A 270 8.08 0.28 5.98
CA GLN A 270 7.51 -0.34 7.17
C GLN A 270 7.95 0.38 8.45
N GLN A 271 9.25 0.65 8.60
CA GLN A 271 9.77 1.41 9.75
C GLN A 271 9.13 2.80 9.85
N SER A 272 9.02 3.51 8.73
CA SER A 272 8.38 4.83 8.70
C SER A 272 6.90 4.77 9.08
N ALA A 273 6.18 3.74 8.65
CA ALA A 273 4.77 3.55 9.03
C ALA A 273 4.61 3.28 10.53
N GLU A 274 5.48 2.46 11.12
CA GLU A 274 5.50 2.19 12.56
C GLU A 274 5.85 3.43 13.38
N GLU A 275 6.78 4.27 12.90
CA GLU A 275 7.14 5.55 13.53
C GLU A 275 5.99 6.55 13.46
N MET A 276 5.33 6.65 12.31
CA MET A 276 4.15 7.52 12.13
C MET A 276 3.00 7.08 13.03
N GLN A 277 2.76 5.80 13.18
CA GLN A 277 1.74 5.27 14.09
C GLN A 277 2.07 5.62 15.54
N ARG A 278 3.31 5.35 16.00
CA ARG A 278 3.76 5.69 17.36
C ARG A 278 3.66 7.19 17.65
N ALA A 279 4.04 8.02 16.68
CA ALA A 279 3.92 9.47 16.82
C ALA A 279 2.47 9.92 16.92
N SER A 280 1.58 9.35 16.10
CA SER A 280 0.14 9.62 16.14
C SER A 280 -0.48 9.22 17.49
N GLU A 281 -0.11 8.05 18.01
CA GLU A 281 -0.55 7.58 19.34
C GLU A 281 -0.06 8.50 20.46
N ALA A 282 1.12 9.11 20.29
CA ALA A 282 1.69 10.09 21.22
C ALA A 282 1.18 11.53 21.00
N GLY A 283 0.27 11.76 20.05
CA GLY A 283 -0.32 13.07 19.74
C GLY A 283 0.59 13.99 18.92
N PHE A 284 1.68 13.48 18.33
CA PHE A 284 2.56 14.24 17.46
C PHE A 284 2.18 14.06 15.99
N ARG A 285 2.24 15.15 15.21
CA ARG A 285 2.17 15.09 13.74
C ARG A 285 3.57 15.06 13.16
N ILE A 286 3.91 13.99 12.43
CA ILE A 286 5.11 13.96 11.61
C ILE A 286 4.80 14.79 10.35
N THR A 287 5.54 15.89 10.17
CA THR A 287 5.40 16.79 9.02
C THR A 287 6.39 16.45 7.90
N GLU A 288 7.45 15.72 8.21
CA GLU A 288 8.42 15.25 7.22
C GLU A 288 7.88 14.01 6.50
N ARG A 289 8.15 13.93 5.21
CA ARG A 289 7.66 12.84 4.36
C ARG A 289 8.77 11.80 4.21
N PRO A 290 8.64 10.64 4.87
CA PRO A 290 9.74 9.69 5.04
C PRO A 290 10.00 8.83 3.78
N PHE A 291 9.31 9.09 2.64
CA PHE A 291 9.34 8.16 1.51
C PHE A 291 10.27 8.55 0.36
N ASN A 292 10.99 9.68 0.43
CA ASN A 292 11.91 10.08 -0.65
C ASN A 292 13.09 9.10 -0.80
N LEU A 293 13.66 8.61 0.30
CA LEU A 293 14.73 7.62 0.25
C LEU A 293 14.23 6.23 -0.20
N PRO A 294 13.10 5.69 0.31
CA PRO A 294 12.47 4.50 -0.28
C PRO A 294 12.18 4.62 -1.78
N LEU A 295 11.70 5.79 -2.23
CA LEU A 295 11.46 6.03 -3.65
C LEU A 295 12.76 5.99 -4.45
N ALA A 296 13.81 6.70 -3.99
CA ALA A 296 15.12 6.70 -4.62
C ALA A 296 15.72 5.29 -4.74
N LEU A 297 15.62 4.47 -3.68
CA LEU A 297 16.09 3.08 -3.72
C LEU A 297 15.27 2.21 -4.68
N SER A 298 13.96 2.43 -4.76
CA SER A 298 13.09 1.72 -5.70
C SER A 298 13.40 2.09 -7.14
N GLU A 299 13.68 3.37 -7.40
CA GLU A 299 14.10 3.85 -8.73
C GLU A 299 15.48 3.29 -9.13
N LEU A 300 16.43 3.22 -8.20
CA LEU A 300 17.71 2.55 -8.42
C LEU A 300 17.52 1.06 -8.71
N ALA A 301 16.58 0.39 -8.04
CA ALA A 301 16.25 -1.01 -8.31
C ALA A 301 15.71 -1.20 -9.75
N VAL A 302 14.74 -0.36 -10.15
CA VAL A 302 14.17 -0.39 -11.52
C VAL A 302 15.17 0.06 -12.57
N TYR A 303 16.10 0.96 -12.24
CA TYR A 303 17.21 1.32 -13.13
C TYR A 303 18.07 0.10 -13.48
N LEU A 304 18.40 -0.74 -12.48
CA LEU A 304 19.17 -1.97 -12.71
C LEU A 304 18.32 -3.04 -13.41
N ASP A 305 17.15 -3.37 -12.85
CA ASP A 305 16.20 -4.33 -13.41
C ASP A 305 14.86 -3.67 -13.73
N PRO A 306 14.65 -3.23 -14.98
CA PRO A 306 13.39 -2.64 -15.42
C PRO A 306 12.18 -3.56 -15.33
N ASP A 307 12.37 -4.86 -15.17
CA ASP A 307 11.31 -5.86 -15.10
C ASP A 307 10.92 -6.25 -13.67
N LEU A 308 11.61 -5.70 -12.65
CA LEU A 308 11.32 -5.95 -11.25
C LEU A 308 9.95 -5.34 -10.87
N ALA A 309 8.91 -6.14 -11.05
CA ALA A 309 7.51 -5.74 -10.88
C ALA A 309 7.19 -5.23 -9.47
N ASP A 310 7.80 -5.83 -8.44
CA ASP A 310 7.60 -5.44 -7.05
C ASP A 310 8.13 -4.03 -6.78
N ALA A 311 9.29 -3.67 -7.33
CA ALA A 311 9.84 -2.31 -7.21
C ALA A 311 8.97 -1.28 -7.95
N ARG A 312 8.48 -1.61 -9.17
CA ARG A 312 7.54 -0.74 -9.89
C ARG A 312 6.25 -0.49 -9.12
N ARG A 313 5.70 -1.53 -8.50
CA ARG A 313 4.52 -1.38 -7.65
C ARG A 313 4.80 -0.52 -6.43
N LEU A 314 5.97 -0.67 -5.83
CA LEU A 314 6.37 0.16 -4.67
C LEU A 314 6.48 1.64 -5.05
N ILE A 315 7.10 1.97 -6.19
CA ILE A 315 7.13 3.33 -6.76
C ILE A 315 5.72 3.87 -6.92
N GLY A 316 4.83 3.12 -7.57
CA GLY A 316 3.45 3.52 -7.76
C GLY A 316 2.70 3.76 -6.45
N SER A 317 2.90 2.88 -5.46
CA SER A 317 2.28 3.03 -4.13
C SER A 317 2.76 4.30 -3.40
N ILE A 318 4.06 4.63 -3.49
CA ILE A 318 4.61 5.86 -2.91
C ILE A 318 4.00 7.09 -3.61
N HIS A 319 3.90 7.09 -4.94
CA HIS A 319 3.26 8.17 -5.69
C HIS A 319 1.78 8.32 -5.34
N ASN A 320 1.04 7.22 -5.12
CA ASN A 320 -0.35 7.28 -4.64
C ASN A 320 -0.45 7.94 -3.26
N ILE A 321 0.45 7.60 -2.31
CA ILE A 321 0.51 8.23 -0.99
C ILE A 321 0.79 9.74 -1.11
N TYR A 322 1.59 10.13 -2.09
CA TYR A 322 1.88 11.52 -2.38
C TYR A 322 0.77 12.26 -3.15
N GLY A 323 -0.27 11.56 -3.61
CA GLY A 323 -1.32 12.13 -4.46
C GLY A 323 -0.92 12.31 -5.93
N ASN A 324 0.23 11.80 -6.34
CA ASN A 324 0.75 11.86 -7.70
C ASN A 324 0.18 10.70 -8.54
N TYR A 325 -1.14 10.70 -8.74
CA TYR A 325 -1.87 9.58 -9.32
C TYR A 325 -1.44 9.23 -10.75
N ASP A 326 -1.05 10.20 -11.58
CA ASP A 326 -0.56 9.93 -12.94
C ASP A 326 0.78 9.18 -12.92
N ALA A 327 1.73 9.59 -12.10
CA ALA A 327 3.01 8.91 -11.91
C ALA A 327 2.81 7.50 -11.31
N ALA A 328 1.89 7.36 -10.35
CA ALA A 328 1.53 6.07 -9.78
C ALA A 328 1.02 5.10 -10.86
N ARG A 329 0.07 5.54 -11.68
CA ARG A 329 -0.46 4.73 -12.78
C ARG A 329 0.58 4.39 -13.84
N ALA A 330 1.51 5.30 -14.14
CA ALA A 330 2.61 5.04 -15.05
C ALA A 330 3.51 3.90 -14.53
N ALA A 331 3.87 3.93 -13.25
CA ALA A 331 4.66 2.90 -12.61
C ALA A 331 3.94 1.53 -12.61
N PHE A 332 2.65 1.48 -12.24
CA PHE A 332 1.86 0.25 -12.26
C PHE A 332 1.65 -0.30 -13.68
N ALA A 333 1.42 0.58 -14.66
CA ALA A 333 1.22 0.17 -16.06
C ALA A 333 2.48 -0.43 -16.70
N ALA A 334 3.66 -0.12 -16.16
CA ALA A 334 4.92 -0.71 -16.60
C ALA A 334 5.12 -2.16 -16.13
N VAL A 335 4.27 -2.68 -15.21
CA VAL A 335 4.28 -4.09 -14.81
C VAL A 335 3.82 -4.96 -15.99
N LYS A 336 4.68 -5.88 -16.41
CA LYS A 336 4.41 -6.75 -17.57
C LYS A 336 3.21 -7.67 -17.32
N PRO A 337 2.39 -7.92 -18.36
CA PRO A 337 1.25 -8.84 -18.24
C PRO A 337 1.60 -10.31 -17.92
N SER A 338 2.84 -10.70 -18.09
CA SER A 338 3.37 -12.03 -17.71
C SER A 338 3.79 -12.11 -16.25
N SER A 339 3.88 -10.98 -15.54
CA SER A 339 4.25 -10.95 -14.13
C SER A 339 3.11 -11.45 -13.25
N ALA A 340 3.46 -12.20 -12.21
CA ALA A 340 2.51 -12.57 -11.14
C ALA A 340 1.93 -11.35 -10.40
N GLN A 341 2.57 -10.19 -10.50
CA GLN A 341 2.13 -8.93 -9.90
C GLN A 341 1.15 -8.14 -10.80
N PHE A 342 0.85 -8.62 -12.01
CA PHE A 342 0.06 -7.86 -12.98
C PHE A 342 -1.37 -7.59 -12.49
N GLU A 343 -2.05 -8.59 -11.94
CA GLU A 343 -3.41 -8.42 -11.39
C GLU A 343 -3.42 -7.31 -10.33
N GLN A 344 -2.49 -7.38 -9.37
CA GLN A 344 -2.40 -6.40 -8.31
C GLN A 344 -2.09 -4.99 -8.84
N ALA A 345 -1.23 -4.88 -9.86
CA ALA A 345 -0.96 -3.59 -10.50
C ALA A 345 -2.22 -3.00 -11.17
N GLN A 346 -3.09 -3.84 -11.77
CA GLN A 346 -4.36 -3.37 -12.34
C GLN A 346 -5.34 -2.92 -11.25
N ILE A 347 -5.37 -3.58 -10.10
CA ILE A 347 -6.15 -3.16 -8.93
C ILE A 347 -5.67 -1.79 -8.43
N GLU A 348 -4.36 -1.60 -8.33
CA GLU A 348 -3.77 -0.34 -7.87
C GLU A 348 -3.99 0.82 -8.85
N ILE A 349 -3.99 0.55 -10.17
CA ILE A 349 -4.42 1.52 -11.19
C ILE A 349 -5.89 1.92 -10.96
N ALA A 350 -6.77 0.96 -10.72
CA ALA A 350 -8.18 1.24 -10.48
C ALA A 350 -8.38 2.05 -9.19
N ASN A 351 -7.68 1.70 -8.11
CA ASN A 351 -7.71 2.45 -6.85
C ASN A 351 -7.21 3.90 -7.05
N SER A 352 -6.14 4.09 -7.82
CA SER A 352 -5.61 5.41 -8.17
C SER A 352 -6.61 6.26 -8.97
N LEU A 353 -7.35 5.63 -9.90
CA LEU A 353 -8.42 6.30 -10.66
C LEU A 353 -9.58 6.68 -9.74
N ALA A 354 -9.97 5.78 -8.84
CA ALA A 354 -11.07 6.04 -7.91
C ALA A 354 -10.74 7.17 -6.91
N ALA A 355 -9.48 7.30 -6.49
CA ALA A 355 -9.01 8.39 -5.65
C ALA A 355 -9.16 9.78 -6.31
N GLU A 356 -9.24 9.82 -7.64
CA GLU A 356 -9.54 11.02 -8.43
C GLU A 356 -11.02 11.11 -8.86
N ASP A 357 -11.91 10.33 -8.23
CA ASP A 357 -13.34 10.25 -8.55
C ASP A 357 -13.65 9.75 -9.98
N LYS A 358 -12.69 9.01 -10.60
CA LYS A 358 -12.83 8.43 -11.95
C LYS A 358 -13.35 6.99 -11.88
N ILE A 359 -14.49 6.78 -11.24
CA ILE A 359 -15.04 5.43 -10.91
C ILE A 359 -15.29 4.60 -12.17
N ASP A 360 -15.86 5.16 -13.23
CA ASP A 360 -16.09 4.45 -14.48
C ASP A 360 -14.78 3.92 -15.11
N ALA A 361 -13.70 4.70 -15.04
CA ALA A 361 -12.39 4.29 -15.54
C ALA A 361 -11.78 3.17 -14.67
N ALA A 362 -11.96 3.23 -13.34
CA ALA A 362 -11.56 2.16 -12.42
C ALA A 362 -12.30 0.85 -12.76
N ILE A 363 -13.62 0.90 -12.91
CA ILE A 363 -14.46 -0.23 -13.33
C ILE A 363 -13.99 -0.79 -14.69
N ALA A 364 -13.70 0.07 -15.67
CA ALA A 364 -13.25 -0.35 -17.00
C ALA A 364 -11.90 -1.09 -16.93
N THR A 365 -10.97 -0.61 -16.11
CA THR A 365 -9.67 -1.22 -15.88
C THR A 365 -9.83 -2.64 -15.30
N LEU A 366 -10.59 -2.79 -14.23
CA LEU A 366 -10.83 -4.10 -13.59
C LEU A 366 -11.61 -5.06 -14.49
N LYS A 367 -12.60 -4.57 -15.25
CA LYS A 367 -13.27 -5.40 -16.26
C LYS A 367 -12.30 -5.93 -17.31
N SER A 368 -11.29 -5.14 -17.68
CA SER A 368 -10.25 -5.59 -18.61
C SER A 368 -9.38 -6.67 -17.98
N ALA A 369 -8.95 -6.49 -16.73
CA ALA A 369 -8.17 -7.48 -15.98
C ALA A 369 -8.91 -8.81 -15.85
N VAL A 370 -10.17 -8.80 -15.42
CA VAL A 370 -11.03 -9.99 -15.26
C VAL A 370 -11.33 -10.69 -16.59
N ARG A 371 -11.41 -9.94 -17.71
CA ARG A 371 -11.57 -10.56 -19.04
C ARG A 371 -10.31 -11.24 -19.53
N ARG A 372 -9.14 -10.67 -19.20
CA ARG A 372 -7.85 -11.22 -19.57
C ARG A 372 -7.54 -12.50 -18.79
N ASP A 373 -7.75 -12.45 -17.49
CA ASP A 373 -7.60 -13.59 -16.59
C ASP A 373 -8.92 -13.87 -15.87
N ARG A 374 -9.51 -15.01 -16.16
CA ARG A 374 -10.79 -15.42 -15.53
C ARG A 374 -10.61 -15.82 -14.07
N ASP A 375 -9.38 -16.14 -13.67
CA ASP A 375 -9.01 -16.54 -12.32
C ASP A 375 -8.49 -15.36 -11.48
N ALA A 376 -8.50 -14.14 -12.04
CA ALA A 376 -8.22 -12.90 -11.33
C ALA A 376 -9.31 -12.60 -10.27
N GLU A 377 -9.17 -13.23 -9.12
CA GLU A 377 -10.16 -13.26 -8.05
C GLU A 377 -10.20 -11.94 -7.29
N ASP A 378 -9.01 -11.40 -6.93
CA ASP A 378 -8.88 -10.13 -6.22
C ASP A 378 -9.39 -8.94 -7.07
N ALA A 379 -9.08 -8.93 -8.38
CA ALA A 379 -9.59 -7.91 -9.30
C ALA A 379 -11.11 -7.98 -9.45
N ARG A 380 -11.68 -9.19 -9.43
CA ARG A 380 -13.13 -9.39 -9.49
C ARG A 380 -13.82 -8.92 -8.23
N LEU A 381 -13.24 -9.21 -7.06
CA LEU A 381 -13.76 -8.74 -5.78
C LEU A 381 -13.70 -7.21 -5.70
N THR A 382 -12.58 -6.61 -6.11
CA THR A 382 -12.42 -5.15 -6.17
C THR A 382 -13.42 -4.52 -7.14
N LEU A 383 -13.65 -5.15 -8.31
CA LEU A 383 -14.68 -4.73 -9.27
C LEU A 383 -16.08 -4.72 -8.65
N ALA A 384 -16.42 -5.76 -7.88
CA ALA A 384 -17.68 -5.81 -7.15
C ALA A 384 -17.80 -4.66 -6.15
N GLY A 385 -16.73 -4.35 -5.40
CA GLY A 385 -16.69 -3.21 -4.49
C GLY A 385 -16.94 -1.87 -5.19
N TYR A 386 -16.32 -1.64 -6.36
CA TYR A 386 -16.58 -0.41 -7.13
C TYR A 386 -17.98 -0.35 -7.70
N TYR A 387 -18.58 -1.48 -8.10
CA TYR A 387 -20.00 -1.50 -8.48
C TYR A 387 -20.92 -1.15 -7.30
N THR A 388 -20.59 -1.63 -6.07
CA THR A 388 -21.34 -1.26 -4.86
C THR A 388 -21.24 0.25 -4.59
N ALA A 389 -20.03 0.83 -4.69
CA ALA A 389 -19.81 2.27 -4.51
C ALA A 389 -20.52 3.14 -5.56
N ASP A 390 -20.70 2.61 -6.78
CA ASP A 390 -21.40 3.24 -7.90
C ASP A 390 -22.91 2.94 -7.93
N ASN A 391 -23.48 2.42 -6.84
CA ASN A 391 -24.87 1.99 -6.68
C ASN A 391 -25.35 0.96 -7.74
N ARG A 392 -24.44 0.21 -8.33
CA ARG A 392 -24.73 -0.85 -9.32
C ARG A 392 -24.78 -2.22 -8.64
N HIS A 393 -25.69 -2.37 -7.70
CA HIS A 393 -25.73 -3.49 -6.75
C HIS A 393 -25.97 -4.85 -7.44
N ASP A 394 -26.74 -4.93 -8.52
CA ASP A 394 -26.95 -6.18 -9.25
C ASP A 394 -25.64 -6.68 -9.92
N GLU A 395 -24.86 -5.77 -10.51
CA GLU A 395 -23.55 -6.12 -11.06
C GLU A 395 -22.55 -6.51 -9.97
N ALA A 396 -22.58 -5.83 -8.83
CA ALA A 396 -21.76 -6.15 -7.68
C ALA A 396 -22.05 -7.57 -7.17
N VAL A 397 -23.31 -7.92 -6.92
CA VAL A 397 -23.75 -9.25 -6.51
C VAL A 397 -23.31 -10.32 -7.53
N LYS A 398 -23.42 -10.02 -8.83
CA LYS A 398 -23.01 -10.94 -9.90
C LYS A 398 -21.50 -11.22 -9.88
N GLU A 399 -20.67 -10.18 -9.77
CA GLU A 399 -19.21 -10.36 -9.77
C GLU A 399 -18.72 -11.00 -8.45
N ALA A 400 -19.26 -10.58 -7.30
CA ALA A 400 -18.95 -11.22 -6.02
C ALA A 400 -19.38 -12.71 -5.99
N SER A 401 -20.56 -13.05 -6.56
CA SER A 401 -20.99 -14.44 -6.67
C SER A 401 -20.06 -15.28 -7.56
N ARG A 402 -19.50 -14.69 -8.61
CA ARG A 402 -18.52 -15.37 -9.46
C ARG A 402 -17.18 -15.59 -8.75
N ALA A 403 -16.78 -14.65 -7.89
CA ALA A 403 -15.60 -14.81 -7.04
C ALA A 403 -15.83 -15.93 -6.01
N ILE A 404 -16.95 -15.91 -5.29
CA ILE A 404 -17.30 -16.94 -4.30
C ILE A 404 -17.37 -18.34 -4.92
N ALA A 405 -17.91 -18.49 -6.14
CA ALA A 405 -18.01 -19.76 -6.83
C ALA A 405 -16.64 -20.39 -7.19
N ARG A 406 -15.54 -19.65 -7.05
CA ARG A 406 -14.17 -20.10 -7.28
C ARG A 406 -13.40 -20.37 -6.00
N LEU A 407 -13.98 -20.05 -4.86
CA LEU A 407 -13.36 -20.34 -3.58
C LEU A 407 -13.21 -21.86 -3.41
N GLU A 408 -12.09 -22.23 -2.84
CA GLU A 408 -11.83 -23.63 -2.48
C GLU A 408 -12.67 -24.08 -1.28
N GLU A 409 -12.81 -25.37 -1.10
CA GLU A 409 -13.42 -25.96 0.09
C GLU A 409 -12.37 -26.72 0.91
N PRO A 410 -12.11 -26.36 2.16
CA PRO A 410 -12.69 -25.21 2.88
C PRO A 410 -12.15 -23.85 2.36
N PRO A 411 -12.95 -22.78 2.46
CA PRO A 411 -12.54 -21.47 1.96
C PRO A 411 -11.35 -20.94 2.76
N PRO A 412 -10.44 -20.16 2.11
CA PRO A 412 -9.31 -19.54 2.80
C PRO A 412 -9.79 -18.50 3.83
N VAL A 413 -8.93 -18.20 4.82
CA VAL A 413 -9.29 -17.33 5.93
C VAL A 413 -9.69 -15.92 5.49
N ASP A 414 -9.18 -15.42 4.38
CA ASP A 414 -9.48 -14.10 3.81
C ASP A 414 -10.75 -14.09 2.94
N ALA A 415 -11.37 -15.25 2.70
CA ALA A 415 -12.59 -15.36 1.89
C ALA A 415 -13.82 -14.66 2.52
N TRP A 416 -13.78 -14.31 3.81
CA TRP A 416 -14.84 -13.52 4.44
C TRP A 416 -15.15 -12.24 3.68
N ARG A 417 -14.15 -11.63 3.04
CA ARG A 417 -14.29 -10.39 2.24
C ARG A 417 -15.27 -10.56 1.07
N HIS A 418 -15.27 -11.72 0.42
CA HIS A 418 -16.16 -12.02 -0.70
C HIS A 418 -17.62 -12.00 -0.27
N TYR A 419 -17.90 -12.61 0.89
CA TYR A 419 -19.25 -12.67 1.45
C TYR A 419 -19.70 -11.29 1.95
N ILE A 420 -18.84 -10.52 2.63
CA ILE A 420 -19.16 -9.13 3.04
C ILE A 420 -19.45 -8.26 1.82
N THR A 421 -18.62 -8.31 0.78
CA THR A 421 -18.81 -7.50 -0.43
C THR A 421 -20.15 -7.82 -1.11
N ARG A 422 -20.55 -9.09 -1.16
CA ARG A 422 -21.84 -9.48 -1.71
C ARG A 422 -22.99 -9.07 -0.80
N ALA A 423 -22.86 -9.29 0.51
CA ALA A 423 -23.87 -8.95 1.49
C ALA A 423 -24.19 -7.44 1.50
N ALA A 424 -23.17 -6.58 1.42
CA ALA A 424 -23.37 -5.13 1.36
C ALA A 424 -24.29 -4.73 0.22
N SER A 425 -24.10 -5.28 -0.99
CA SER A 425 -24.98 -5.02 -2.13
C SER A 425 -26.36 -5.70 -2.02
N LEU A 426 -26.44 -6.86 -1.37
CA LEU A 426 -27.71 -7.53 -1.13
C LEU A 426 -28.58 -6.75 -0.13
N LEU A 427 -27.98 -6.11 0.87
CA LEU A 427 -28.69 -5.21 1.80
C LEU A 427 -29.30 -4.01 1.09
N GLU A 428 -28.56 -3.39 0.19
CA GLU A 428 -29.06 -2.25 -0.64
C GLU A 428 -30.16 -2.68 -1.63
N LEU A 429 -30.24 -3.96 -1.97
CA LEU A 429 -31.31 -4.54 -2.80
C LEU A 429 -32.49 -5.09 -1.99
N ASP A 430 -32.57 -4.81 -0.68
CA ASP A 430 -33.56 -5.37 0.24
C ASP A 430 -33.61 -6.92 0.30
N ARG A 431 -32.51 -7.59 -0.09
CA ARG A 431 -32.40 -9.04 -0.07
C ARG A 431 -31.76 -9.53 1.24
N PHE A 432 -32.41 -9.21 2.36
CA PHE A 432 -31.85 -9.42 3.69
C PHE A 432 -31.51 -10.89 3.98
N ASP A 433 -32.40 -11.85 3.65
CA ASP A 433 -32.16 -13.27 3.97
C ASP A 433 -30.92 -13.81 3.24
N ASP A 434 -30.63 -13.31 2.03
CA ASP A 434 -29.43 -13.67 1.30
C ASP A 434 -28.18 -13.01 1.93
N ALA A 435 -28.30 -11.75 2.30
CA ALA A 435 -27.23 -11.01 2.96
C ALA A 435 -26.88 -11.63 4.33
N GLU A 436 -27.88 -11.97 5.15
CA GLU A 436 -27.68 -12.59 6.45
C GLU A 436 -26.92 -13.92 6.34
N ARG A 437 -27.25 -14.74 5.34
CA ARG A 437 -26.50 -16.00 5.08
C ARG A 437 -25.03 -15.72 4.77
N ASP A 438 -24.75 -14.72 3.97
CA ASP A 438 -23.39 -14.32 3.64
C ASP A 438 -22.65 -13.78 4.86
N LEU A 439 -23.28 -12.91 5.64
CA LEU A 439 -22.69 -12.34 6.86
C LEU A 439 -22.36 -13.41 7.91
N LYS A 440 -23.28 -14.35 8.11
CA LYS A 440 -23.04 -15.53 8.97
C LYS A 440 -21.85 -16.37 8.47
N LYS A 441 -21.76 -16.57 7.14
CA LYS A 441 -20.63 -17.30 6.54
C LYS A 441 -19.31 -16.55 6.70
N ALA A 442 -19.31 -15.22 6.58
CA ALA A 442 -18.13 -14.40 6.83
C ALA A 442 -17.63 -14.54 8.28
N VAL A 443 -18.53 -14.50 9.26
CA VAL A 443 -18.20 -14.69 10.69
C VAL A 443 -17.73 -16.12 10.97
N GLU A 444 -18.32 -17.13 10.32
CA GLU A 444 -17.86 -18.54 10.42
C GLU A 444 -16.41 -18.69 9.95
N ILE A 445 -16.05 -18.06 8.81
CA ILE A 445 -14.71 -18.14 8.23
C ILE A 445 -13.70 -17.37 9.09
N ALA A 446 -14.08 -16.19 9.57
CA ALA A 446 -13.19 -15.28 10.31
C ALA A 446 -13.84 -14.76 11.59
N PRO A 447 -13.92 -15.61 12.66
CA PRO A 447 -14.66 -15.30 13.89
C PRO A 447 -14.02 -14.20 14.75
N GLU A 448 -12.80 -13.77 14.42
CA GLU A 448 -12.08 -12.66 15.06
C GLU A 448 -11.93 -11.45 14.11
N GLU A 449 -12.63 -11.42 12.98
CA GLU A 449 -12.56 -10.29 12.04
C GLU A 449 -13.59 -9.21 12.46
N PRO A 450 -13.14 -8.03 12.93
CA PRO A 450 -14.04 -6.99 13.44
C PRO A 450 -15.06 -6.51 12.40
N VAL A 451 -14.66 -6.46 11.13
CA VAL A 451 -15.56 -6.01 10.05
C VAL A 451 -16.70 -6.99 9.86
N ALA A 452 -16.41 -8.31 9.84
CA ALA A 452 -17.44 -9.33 9.68
C ALA A 452 -18.43 -9.36 10.86
N LEU A 453 -17.88 -9.28 12.09
CA LEU A 453 -18.68 -9.20 13.32
C LEU A 453 -19.60 -7.98 13.32
N ASN A 454 -19.03 -6.81 12.95
CA ASN A 454 -19.78 -5.56 12.93
C ASN A 454 -20.90 -5.56 11.87
N TYR A 455 -20.62 -6.02 10.65
CA TYR A 455 -21.63 -6.06 9.59
C TYR A 455 -22.83 -6.95 9.98
N LEU A 456 -22.58 -8.13 10.55
CA LEU A 456 -23.67 -9.02 11.00
C LEU A 456 -24.44 -8.40 12.15
N GLY A 457 -23.74 -7.93 13.20
CA GLY A 457 -24.33 -7.32 14.36
C GLY A 457 -25.15 -6.06 14.02
N TYR A 458 -24.56 -5.15 13.22
CA TYR A 458 -25.25 -3.93 12.80
C TYR A 458 -26.49 -4.24 11.95
N SER A 459 -26.41 -5.19 10.99
CA SER A 459 -27.56 -5.54 10.15
C SER A 459 -28.74 -6.10 10.94
N TRP A 460 -28.48 -6.79 12.05
CA TRP A 460 -29.51 -7.23 12.98
C TRP A 460 -30.05 -6.10 13.87
N ALA A 461 -29.14 -5.28 14.41
CA ALA A 461 -29.53 -4.15 15.26
C ALA A 461 -30.41 -3.16 14.50
N GLU A 462 -30.04 -2.79 13.27
CA GLU A 462 -30.81 -1.88 12.43
C GLU A 462 -32.26 -2.36 12.18
N ARG A 463 -32.46 -3.68 12.12
CA ARG A 463 -33.78 -4.30 11.93
C ARG A 463 -34.51 -4.65 13.24
N GLY A 464 -33.89 -4.39 14.37
CA GLY A 464 -34.45 -4.72 15.68
C GLY A 464 -34.61 -6.24 15.92
N ILE A 465 -33.79 -7.08 15.28
CA ILE A 465 -33.83 -8.54 15.43
C ILE A 465 -32.55 -9.04 16.08
N ASN A 466 -32.62 -10.16 16.80
CA ASN A 466 -31.48 -10.80 17.46
C ASN A 466 -30.59 -9.81 18.24
N LEU A 467 -31.23 -8.86 18.94
CA LEU A 467 -30.54 -7.71 19.56
C LEU A 467 -29.44 -8.11 20.55
N ASP A 468 -29.63 -9.21 21.31
CA ASP A 468 -28.64 -9.63 22.29
C ASP A 468 -27.39 -10.24 21.60
N GLU A 469 -27.59 -11.03 20.56
CA GLU A 469 -26.49 -11.55 19.74
C GLU A 469 -25.82 -10.43 18.95
N ALA A 470 -26.59 -9.52 18.38
CA ALA A 470 -26.09 -8.35 17.66
C ALA A 470 -25.16 -7.52 18.56
N PHE A 471 -25.60 -7.24 19.77
CA PHE A 471 -24.82 -6.51 20.77
C PHE A 471 -23.51 -7.22 21.10
N SER A 472 -23.56 -8.53 21.36
CA SER A 472 -22.35 -9.32 21.66
C SER A 472 -21.33 -9.32 20.52
N LEU A 473 -21.79 -9.40 19.27
CA LEU A 473 -20.90 -9.32 18.10
C LEU A 473 -20.25 -7.95 17.96
N ILE A 474 -21.03 -6.88 18.15
CA ILE A 474 -20.54 -5.51 18.03
C ILE A 474 -19.56 -5.19 19.18
N GLU A 475 -19.86 -5.59 20.44
CA GLU A 475 -18.94 -5.44 21.57
C GLU A 475 -17.59 -6.13 21.28
N LYS A 476 -17.63 -7.35 20.75
CA LYS A 476 -16.41 -8.07 20.33
C LYS A 476 -15.66 -7.30 19.25
N ALA A 477 -16.36 -6.74 18.26
CA ALA A 477 -15.75 -5.92 17.22
C ALA A 477 -15.08 -4.65 17.77
N VAL A 478 -15.74 -3.96 18.74
CA VAL A 478 -15.16 -2.78 19.43
C VAL A 478 -13.92 -3.16 20.23
N ALA A 479 -13.94 -4.31 20.93
CA ALA A 479 -12.77 -4.79 21.69
C ALA A 479 -11.56 -5.04 20.77
N LEU A 480 -11.78 -5.54 19.56
CA LEU A 480 -10.76 -5.80 18.56
C LEU A 480 -10.28 -4.52 17.85
N ARG A 481 -11.16 -3.52 17.66
CA ARG A 481 -10.84 -2.22 17.02
C ARG A 481 -11.41 -1.04 17.81
N PRO A 482 -10.83 -0.68 18.98
CA PRO A 482 -11.39 0.32 19.89
C PRO A 482 -11.29 1.78 19.39
N GLN A 483 -10.65 2.01 18.24
CA GLN A 483 -10.49 3.33 17.61
C GLN A 483 -11.24 3.43 16.26
N SER A 484 -12.06 2.46 15.90
CA SER A 484 -12.90 2.55 14.69
C SER A 484 -14.21 3.26 15.01
N GLY A 485 -14.38 4.48 14.49
CA GLY A 485 -15.58 5.28 14.69
C GLY A 485 -16.83 4.55 14.19
N ALA A 486 -16.79 3.94 13.01
CA ALA A 486 -17.91 3.19 12.44
C ALA A 486 -18.33 1.97 13.29
N ILE A 487 -17.36 1.26 13.92
CA ILE A 487 -17.70 0.13 14.81
C ILE A 487 -18.27 0.62 16.15
N ILE A 488 -17.75 1.73 16.66
CA ILE A 488 -18.26 2.35 17.89
C ILE A 488 -19.67 2.95 17.67
N ASP A 489 -19.92 3.53 16.49
CA ASP A 489 -21.26 3.96 16.09
C ASP A 489 -22.25 2.81 16.11
N SER A 490 -21.88 1.66 15.55
CA SER A 490 -22.72 0.46 15.58
C SER A 490 -23.07 0.01 17.01
N LEU A 491 -22.15 0.16 17.98
CA LEU A 491 -22.43 -0.13 19.39
C LEU A 491 -23.43 0.87 19.98
N GLY A 492 -23.22 2.16 19.72
CA GLY A 492 -24.16 3.20 20.12
C GLY A 492 -25.55 2.98 19.52
N TRP A 493 -25.61 2.60 18.25
CA TRP A 493 -26.86 2.28 17.56
C TRP A 493 -27.55 1.02 18.14
N ALA A 494 -26.79 -0.01 18.50
CA ALA A 494 -27.34 -1.20 19.16
C ALA A 494 -27.99 -0.86 20.52
N HIS A 495 -27.36 0.00 21.34
CA HIS A 495 -27.97 0.55 22.54
C HIS A 495 -29.25 1.36 22.23
N TYR A 496 -29.20 2.21 21.19
CA TYR A 496 -30.37 2.98 20.76
C TYR A 496 -31.57 2.08 20.43
N GLN A 497 -31.34 1.02 19.67
CA GLN A 497 -32.38 0.07 19.26
C GLN A 497 -32.96 -0.72 20.45
N ARG A 498 -32.21 -0.87 21.53
CA ARG A 498 -32.66 -1.44 22.80
C ARG A 498 -33.40 -0.42 23.67
N GLY A 499 -33.47 0.85 23.25
CA GLY A 499 -34.04 1.94 24.03
C GLY A 499 -33.16 2.47 25.16
N GLU A 500 -31.90 2.09 25.20
CA GLU A 500 -30.86 2.44 26.18
C GLU A 500 -30.16 3.74 25.71
N PHE A 501 -30.89 4.87 25.72
CA PHE A 501 -30.43 6.11 25.09
C PHE A 501 -29.30 6.80 25.85
N GLU A 502 -29.31 6.71 27.18
CA GLU A 502 -28.24 7.23 28.03
C GLU A 502 -26.93 6.48 27.82
N GLU A 503 -26.99 5.17 27.60
CA GLU A 503 -25.85 4.31 27.31
C GLU A 503 -25.36 4.51 25.86
N ALA A 504 -26.26 4.76 24.91
CA ALA A 504 -25.90 5.02 23.50
C ALA A 504 -25.07 6.30 23.34
N LEU A 505 -25.38 7.35 24.11
CA LEU A 505 -24.82 8.69 23.91
C LEU A 505 -23.28 8.73 23.93
N PRO A 506 -22.57 8.21 24.94
CA PRO A 506 -21.11 8.30 24.98
C PRO A 506 -20.42 7.58 23.82
N HIS A 507 -21.04 6.51 23.31
CA HIS A 507 -20.51 5.80 22.14
C HIS A 507 -20.67 6.62 20.87
N LEU A 508 -21.83 7.23 20.64
CA LEU A 508 -22.08 8.05 19.45
C LEU A 508 -21.31 9.38 19.48
N GLU A 509 -21.15 10.02 20.65
CA GLU A 509 -20.27 11.18 20.78
C GLU A 509 -18.81 10.82 20.45
N LYS A 510 -18.31 9.65 20.91
CA LYS A 510 -16.97 9.15 20.58
C LYS A 510 -16.85 8.82 19.07
N ALA A 511 -17.85 8.16 18.49
CA ALA A 511 -17.88 7.85 17.07
C ALA A 511 -17.82 9.12 16.21
N ALA A 512 -18.64 10.13 16.51
CA ALA A 512 -18.66 11.41 15.83
C ALA A 512 -17.35 12.21 15.97
N ALA A 513 -16.63 12.03 17.08
CA ALA A 513 -15.31 12.63 17.26
C ALA A 513 -14.24 11.94 16.40
N LEU A 514 -14.36 10.62 16.16
CA LEU A 514 -13.45 9.83 15.34
C LEU A 514 -13.74 9.96 13.84
N GLU A 515 -15.03 10.05 13.46
CA GLU A 515 -15.52 10.13 12.08
C GLU A 515 -16.33 11.44 11.87
N PRO A 516 -15.71 12.61 11.98
CA PRO A 516 -16.44 13.89 11.97
C PRO A 516 -17.05 14.26 10.61
N ALA A 517 -16.71 13.54 9.56
CA ALA A 517 -17.21 13.74 8.20
C ALA A 517 -18.22 12.66 7.75
N ASP A 518 -18.62 11.74 8.63
CA ASP A 518 -19.59 10.70 8.30
C ASP A 518 -21.02 11.20 8.59
N PRO A 519 -21.91 11.29 7.56
CA PRO A 519 -23.28 11.75 7.74
C PRO A 519 -24.13 10.78 8.55
N THR A 520 -23.87 9.45 8.51
CA THR A 520 -24.63 8.43 9.22
C THR A 520 -24.37 8.52 10.72
N VAL A 521 -23.10 8.59 11.12
CA VAL A 521 -22.70 8.77 12.52
C VAL A 521 -23.28 10.06 13.10
N THR A 522 -23.25 11.13 12.30
CA THR A 522 -23.80 12.43 12.70
C THR A 522 -25.32 12.38 12.87
N ASP A 523 -26.03 11.67 11.97
CA ASP A 523 -27.48 11.46 12.05
C ASP A 523 -27.87 10.64 13.29
N HIS A 524 -27.18 9.52 13.55
CA HIS A 524 -27.40 8.67 14.72
C HIS A 524 -27.22 9.45 16.04
N LEU A 525 -26.19 10.32 16.12
CA LEU A 525 -26.00 11.18 17.27
C LEU A 525 -27.16 12.16 17.44
N GLY A 526 -27.71 12.70 16.36
CA GLY A 526 -28.92 13.54 16.37
C GLY A 526 -30.12 12.78 16.91
N ASP A 527 -30.32 11.53 16.53
CA ASP A 527 -31.42 10.69 16.97
C ASP A 527 -31.36 10.43 18.47
N VAL A 528 -30.19 10.12 19.03
CA VAL A 528 -30.01 9.93 20.48
C VAL A 528 -30.26 11.23 21.26
N TYR A 529 -29.72 12.36 20.80
CA TYR A 529 -30.02 13.65 21.45
C TYR A 529 -31.51 13.95 21.48
N TRP A 530 -32.23 13.65 20.38
CA TRP A 530 -33.70 13.83 20.35
C TRP A 530 -34.42 12.98 21.39
N ARG A 531 -34.06 11.69 21.51
CA ARG A 531 -34.65 10.77 22.51
C ARG A 531 -34.39 11.22 23.93
N LEU A 532 -33.24 11.80 24.21
CA LEU A 532 -32.86 12.37 25.50
C LEU A 532 -33.47 13.78 25.77
N GLY A 533 -34.32 14.28 24.86
CA GLY A 533 -34.97 15.59 25.00
C GLY A 533 -34.07 16.79 24.63
N ARG A 534 -32.83 16.55 24.20
CA ARG A 534 -31.85 17.55 23.78
C ARG A 534 -32.13 18.00 22.34
N LYS A 535 -33.31 18.57 22.11
CA LYS A 535 -33.84 18.82 20.75
C LYS A 535 -33.03 19.82 19.92
N THR A 536 -32.38 20.78 20.57
CA THR A 536 -31.54 21.77 19.86
C THR A 536 -30.30 21.12 19.33
N GLU A 537 -29.63 20.31 20.14
CA GLU A 537 -28.44 19.56 19.72
C GLU A 537 -28.79 18.53 18.63
N ALA A 538 -29.93 17.86 18.75
CA ALA A 538 -30.40 16.92 17.73
C ALA A 538 -30.54 17.60 16.34
N ARG A 539 -31.24 18.75 16.31
CA ARG A 539 -31.40 19.52 15.05
C ARG A 539 -30.08 19.96 14.47
N PHE A 540 -29.16 20.41 15.32
CA PHE A 540 -27.82 20.80 14.87
C PHE A 540 -27.07 19.63 14.22
N GLN A 541 -27.14 18.43 14.79
CA GLN A 541 -26.49 17.25 14.19
C GLN A 541 -27.17 16.84 12.87
N TRP A 542 -28.49 16.85 12.79
CA TRP A 542 -29.19 16.55 11.54
C TRP A 542 -28.91 17.57 10.43
N GLU A 543 -28.85 18.88 10.75
CA GLU A 543 -28.45 19.91 9.79
C GLU A 543 -27.02 19.66 9.30
N ARG A 544 -26.10 19.34 10.22
CA ARG A 544 -24.72 18.97 9.88
C ARG A 544 -24.66 17.71 9.03
N ALA A 545 -25.44 16.68 9.32
CA ALA A 545 -25.49 15.47 8.51
C ALA A 545 -25.91 15.76 7.07
N LEU A 546 -26.85 16.70 6.84
CA LEU A 546 -27.22 17.14 5.47
C LEU A 546 -26.07 17.90 4.77
N GLU A 547 -25.27 18.68 5.52
CA GLU A 547 -24.10 19.38 4.94
C GLU A 547 -23.01 18.41 4.51
N LEU A 548 -22.95 17.21 5.09
CA LEU A 548 -22.01 16.14 4.76
C LEU A 548 -22.43 15.32 3.51
N ASP A 549 -23.46 15.75 2.80
CA ASP A 549 -23.93 15.19 1.54
C ASP A 549 -24.31 13.69 1.61
N PRO A 550 -25.28 13.31 2.48
CA PRO A 550 -25.74 11.93 2.60
C PRO A 550 -26.41 11.44 1.31
N LYS A 551 -26.49 10.11 1.13
CA LYS A 551 -27.25 9.50 0.03
C LYS A 551 -28.72 9.99 0.01
N ASP A 552 -29.34 10.02 -1.18
CA ASP A 552 -30.68 10.58 -1.37
C ASP A 552 -31.73 10.04 -0.39
N GLN A 553 -31.74 8.74 -0.11
CA GLN A 553 -32.67 8.13 0.84
C GLN A 553 -32.45 8.63 2.28
N ALA A 554 -31.19 8.65 2.75
CA ALA A 554 -30.84 9.16 4.08
C ALA A 554 -31.15 10.66 4.17
N ARG A 555 -30.87 11.44 3.12
CA ARG A 555 -31.20 12.86 3.02
C ARG A 555 -32.69 13.10 3.27
N ALA A 556 -33.56 12.37 2.56
CA ALA A 556 -35.00 12.50 2.71
C ALA A 556 -35.48 12.16 4.14
N MET A 557 -34.85 11.15 4.77
CA MET A 557 -35.16 10.79 6.16
C MET A 557 -34.74 11.88 7.15
N ILE A 558 -33.53 12.44 6.99
CA ILE A 558 -33.01 13.52 7.86
C ILE A 558 -33.86 14.80 7.71
N GLU A 559 -34.25 15.16 6.48
CA GLU A 559 -35.14 16.30 6.22
C GLU A 559 -36.48 16.11 6.94
N LYS A 560 -37.05 14.92 6.90
CA LYS A 560 -38.28 14.60 7.66
C LYS A 560 -38.09 14.72 9.17
N LYS A 561 -36.96 14.25 9.71
CA LYS A 561 -36.61 14.41 11.15
C LYS A 561 -36.52 15.89 11.55
N LEU A 562 -35.96 16.74 10.69
CA LEU A 562 -35.89 18.18 10.92
C LEU A 562 -37.27 18.85 10.90
N GLU A 563 -38.20 18.39 10.07
CA GLU A 563 -39.57 18.93 10.00
C GLU A 563 -40.43 18.52 11.22
N SER A 564 -40.48 17.23 11.53
CA SER A 564 -41.43 16.66 12.46
C SER A 564 -40.84 16.07 13.75
N GLY A 565 -39.51 15.93 13.81
CA GLY A 565 -38.83 15.15 14.84
C GLY A 565 -38.97 13.65 14.63
N LEU A 566 -38.52 12.87 15.61
CA LEU A 566 -38.75 11.43 15.63
C LEU A 566 -40.11 11.08 16.23
N ASP A 567 -40.74 10.06 15.66
CA ASP A 567 -41.99 9.53 16.22
C ASP A 567 -41.82 9.10 17.70
N PRO A 568 -42.86 9.22 18.54
CA PRO A 568 -42.78 8.71 19.89
C PRO A 568 -42.41 7.22 19.91
N VAL A 569 -41.53 6.81 20.82
CA VAL A 569 -41.28 5.39 21.07
C VAL A 569 -42.58 4.74 21.48
N ALA A 570 -43.01 3.69 20.80
CA ALA A 570 -44.13 2.89 21.26
C ALA A 570 -43.77 2.34 22.65
N PRO A 571 -44.68 2.42 23.65
CA PRO A 571 -44.42 1.80 24.94
C PRO A 571 -44.19 0.31 24.74
N GLN A 572 -43.05 -0.19 25.26
CA GLN A 572 -42.69 -1.61 25.26
C GLN A 572 -43.65 -2.41 26.09
#